data_93f40a01eb1af2db1d48245b7c2676c8
#
_entry.id   93f40a01eb1af2db1d48245b7c2676c8
#
_cell.length_a   1.000
_cell.length_b   1.000
_cell.length_c   1.000
_cell.angle_alpha   90.00
_cell.angle_beta   90.00
_cell.angle_gamma   90.00
#
_symmetry.space_group_name_H-M   'P 1'
#
loop_
_entity.id
_entity.type
_entity.pdbx_description
1 polymer ?
#
loop_
_entity_poly.entity_id
_entity_poly.type
_entity_poly.pdbx_seq_one_letter_code
_entity_poly.pdbx_strand_id
1 'polypeptide(L)'
;MTKALVVYGTRYGATANTSEAIADVLRKEGFEVRVVNAKEDKVQSISEYELIIVGSGIKMGRWTKEPEKFLEKFQKELAKKKLALFVCCGAAHPLTEEEEKTREMEDARRKYLEEKAAKYDLNPVALGLFGGVYDFNKMSWFFRKTMSAVKPKLEEAGFKETEAGLYDTRDLNAIRSWAKEVAKMVDSQT
;
A
#
# COMPACT_ATOMS: atom_id res chain seq x y z
N MET A 1 14.98 -12.44 17.47
CA MET A 1 13.89 -12.45 16.44
C MET A 1 13.82 -11.06 15.88
N THR A 2 13.94 -10.93 14.56
CA THR A 2 13.93 -9.63 13.86
C THR A 2 12.57 -8.96 14.02
N LYS A 3 12.56 -7.68 14.42
CA LYS A 3 11.31 -6.93 14.61
C LYS A 3 10.95 -6.12 13.37
N ALA A 4 9.71 -6.22 12.96
CA ALA A 4 9.14 -5.44 11.86
C ALA A 4 7.95 -4.60 12.32
N LEU A 5 7.85 -3.40 11.77
CA LEU A 5 6.73 -2.49 11.97
C LEU A 5 6.04 -2.23 10.63
N VAL A 6 4.75 -2.50 10.55
CA VAL A 6 3.90 -2.16 9.41
C VAL A 6 2.99 -1.01 9.80
N VAL A 7 3.21 0.16 9.21
CA VAL A 7 2.40 1.37 9.46
C VAL A 7 1.56 1.66 8.24
N TYR A 8 0.26 1.86 8.42
CA TYR A 8 -0.61 2.13 7.30
C TYR A 8 -1.63 3.23 7.56
N GLY A 9 -2.11 3.82 6.47
CA GLY A 9 -3.31 4.64 6.45
C GLY A 9 -4.28 4.13 5.39
N THR A 10 -5.53 4.02 5.77
CA THR A 10 -6.60 3.52 4.90
C THR A 10 -7.80 4.44 4.93
N ARG A 11 -8.59 4.41 3.86
CA ARG A 11 -9.87 5.11 3.80
C ARG A 11 -11.05 4.14 3.81
N TYR A 12 -10.95 3.06 3.04
CA TYR A 12 -12.02 2.10 2.82
C TYR A 12 -11.67 0.68 3.28
N GLY A 13 -10.53 0.52 3.97
CA GLY A 13 -10.11 -0.77 4.53
C GLY A 13 -9.12 -1.58 3.68
N ALA A 14 -8.99 -1.30 2.38
CA ALA A 14 -8.10 -2.08 1.49
C ALA A 14 -6.66 -2.14 1.99
N THR A 15 -6.09 -1.00 2.38
CA THR A 15 -4.71 -0.92 2.88
C THR A 15 -4.54 -1.64 4.22
N ALA A 16 -5.56 -1.65 5.09
CA ALA A 16 -5.55 -2.39 6.33
C ALA A 16 -5.41 -3.90 6.08
N ASN A 17 -6.28 -4.46 5.24
CA ASN A 17 -6.24 -5.88 4.90
C ASN A 17 -4.95 -6.26 4.17
N THR A 18 -4.41 -5.39 3.31
CA THR A 18 -3.11 -5.58 2.66
C THR A 18 -1.99 -5.59 3.69
N SER A 19 -2.02 -4.70 4.67
CA SER A 19 -1.03 -4.65 5.76
C SER A 19 -1.03 -5.93 6.60
N GLU A 20 -2.20 -6.47 6.93
CA GLU A 20 -2.30 -7.74 7.65
C GLU A 20 -1.79 -8.91 6.79
N ALA A 21 -2.12 -8.96 5.50
CA ALA A 21 -1.60 -10.00 4.60
C ALA A 21 -0.07 -9.97 4.50
N ILE A 22 0.54 -8.78 4.49
CA ILE A 22 2.00 -8.60 4.53
C ILE A 22 2.54 -9.08 5.89
N ALA A 23 1.93 -8.65 7.00
CA ALA A 23 2.35 -9.03 8.33
C ALA A 23 2.29 -10.54 8.57
N ASP A 24 1.26 -11.21 8.08
CA ASP A 24 1.13 -12.65 8.19
C ASP A 24 2.24 -13.42 7.44
N VAL A 25 2.68 -12.90 6.31
CA VAL A 25 3.85 -13.46 5.59
C VAL A 25 5.12 -13.25 6.42
N LEU A 26 5.38 -12.03 6.89
CA LEU A 26 6.56 -11.73 7.70
C LEU A 26 6.61 -12.57 8.98
N ARG A 27 5.48 -12.78 9.66
CA ARG A 27 5.39 -13.67 10.84
C ARG A 27 5.79 -15.10 10.49
N LYS A 28 5.37 -15.61 9.32
CA LYS A 28 5.76 -16.95 8.82
C LYS A 28 7.23 -17.04 8.46
N GLU A 29 7.84 -15.94 8.05
CA GLU A 29 9.27 -15.82 7.79
C GLU A 29 10.09 -15.53 9.09
N GLY A 30 9.46 -15.60 10.27
CA GLY A 30 10.15 -15.53 11.56
C GLY A 30 10.28 -14.12 12.17
N PHE A 31 9.58 -13.12 11.64
CA PHE A 31 9.58 -11.78 12.22
C PHE A 31 8.57 -11.64 13.37
N GLU A 32 8.95 -10.85 14.38
CA GLU A 32 7.98 -10.27 15.31
C GLU A 32 7.38 -9.01 14.68
N VAL A 33 6.07 -9.03 14.36
CA VAL A 33 5.45 -7.98 13.56
C VAL A 33 4.39 -7.22 14.36
N ARG A 34 4.57 -5.90 14.46
CA ARG A 34 3.54 -4.96 14.90
C ARG A 34 2.89 -4.29 13.69
N VAL A 35 1.56 -4.28 13.64
CA VAL A 35 0.78 -3.55 12.63
C VAL A 35 0.08 -2.38 13.28
N VAL A 36 0.17 -1.20 12.66
CA VAL A 36 -0.30 0.06 13.23
C VAL A 36 -1.13 0.84 12.21
N ASN A 37 -2.36 1.15 12.56
CA ASN A 37 -3.13 2.18 11.87
C ASN A 37 -2.65 3.56 12.33
N ALA A 38 -1.97 4.30 11.48
CA ALA A 38 -1.37 5.59 11.81
C ALA A 38 -2.38 6.67 12.24
N LYS A 39 -3.67 6.47 11.98
CA LYS A 39 -4.75 7.36 12.42
C LYS A 39 -5.15 7.11 13.88
N GLU A 40 -5.13 5.85 14.28
CA GLU A 40 -5.65 5.40 15.58
C GLU A 40 -4.56 5.31 16.64
N ASP A 41 -3.37 4.89 16.23
CA ASP A 41 -2.26 4.63 17.15
C ASP A 41 -1.01 5.44 16.76
N LYS A 42 -0.43 6.13 17.73
CA LYS A 42 0.76 6.97 17.53
C LYS A 42 2.02 6.19 17.86
N VAL A 43 2.82 5.90 16.85
CA VAL A 43 4.17 5.37 17.04
C VAL A 43 5.05 6.42 17.72
N GLN A 44 5.63 6.07 18.86
CA GLN A 44 6.52 6.98 19.63
C GLN A 44 7.98 6.81 19.21
N SER A 45 8.41 5.58 18.95
CA SER A 45 9.78 5.23 18.56
C SER A 45 9.76 4.11 17.52
N ILE A 46 10.74 4.11 16.64
CA ILE A 46 11.00 3.03 15.69
C ILE A 46 12.36 2.36 15.90
N SER A 47 13.03 2.68 16.98
CA SER A 47 14.41 2.24 17.25
C SER A 47 14.56 0.71 17.29
N GLU A 48 13.58 0.01 17.86
CA GLU A 48 13.60 -1.44 18.05
C GLU A 48 13.33 -2.25 16.76
N TYR A 49 12.82 -1.62 15.69
CA TYR A 49 12.46 -2.31 14.46
C TYR A 49 13.61 -2.26 13.46
N GLU A 50 13.91 -3.37 12.83
CA GLU A 50 14.92 -3.51 11.78
C GLU A 50 14.29 -3.28 10.39
N LEU A 51 13.05 -3.75 10.21
CA LEU A 51 12.24 -3.54 9.02
C LEU A 51 11.07 -2.62 9.32
N ILE A 52 10.91 -1.59 8.51
CA ILE A 52 9.75 -0.71 8.53
C ILE A 52 9.04 -0.80 7.18
N ILE A 53 7.75 -1.07 7.20
CA ILE A 53 6.90 -1.04 6.01
C ILE A 53 5.85 0.05 6.19
N VAL A 54 5.76 0.98 5.23
CA VAL A 54 4.78 2.05 5.29
C VAL A 54 3.85 1.96 4.09
N GLY A 55 2.55 1.85 4.37
CA GLY A 55 1.51 1.71 3.38
C GLY A 55 0.48 2.82 3.39
N SER A 56 -0.01 3.20 2.22
CA SER A 56 -1.09 4.19 2.11
C SER A 56 -2.11 3.83 1.04
N GLY A 57 -3.37 4.09 1.36
CA GLY A 57 -4.38 4.24 0.33
C GLY A 57 -4.19 5.55 -0.42
N ILE A 58 -4.51 5.57 -1.71
CA ILE A 58 -4.48 6.79 -2.52
C ILE A 58 -5.87 7.39 -2.60
N LYS A 59 -5.97 8.68 -2.28
CA LYS A 59 -7.18 9.48 -2.39
C LYS A 59 -6.93 10.74 -3.20
N MET A 60 -7.67 10.93 -4.28
CA MET A 60 -7.54 12.12 -5.15
C MET A 60 -6.07 12.36 -5.55
N GLY A 61 -5.36 11.28 -5.90
CA GLY A 61 -3.97 11.35 -6.33
C GLY A 61 -2.95 11.61 -5.21
N ARG A 62 -3.30 11.42 -3.93
CA ARG A 62 -2.41 11.67 -2.77
C ARG A 62 -2.47 10.55 -1.76
N TRP A 63 -1.39 10.38 -1.03
CA TRP A 63 -1.34 9.55 0.17
C TRP A 63 -2.35 10.04 1.21
N THR A 64 -2.82 9.14 2.07
CA THR A 64 -3.50 9.52 3.31
C THR A 64 -2.52 10.26 4.21
N LYS A 65 -3.04 11.20 4.99
CA LYS A 65 -2.22 12.19 5.72
C LYS A 65 -1.32 11.56 6.80
N GLU A 66 -1.81 10.53 7.45
CA GLU A 66 -1.17 9.97 8.64
C GLU A 66 0.12 9.19 8.33
N PRO A 67 0.18 8.28 7.33
CA PRO A 67 1.43 7.67 6.90
C PRO A 67 2.44 8.69 6.37
N GLU A 68 1.98 9.75 5.69
CA GLU A 68 2.88 10.80 5.22
C GLU A 68 3.52 11.56 6.39
N LYS A 69 2.76 11.88 7.45
CA LYS A 69 3.29 12.45 8.68
C LYS A 69 4.27 11.51 9.40
N PHE A 70 4.04 10.20 9.32
CA PHE A 70 4.96 9.22 9.87
C PHE A 70 6.32 9.25 9.15
N LEU A 71 6.31 9.28 7.80
CA LEU A 71 7.54 9.43 7.02
C LEU A 71 8.29 10.74 7.37
N GLU A 72 7.58 11.85 7.49
CA GLU A 72 8.12 13.14 7.87
C GLU A 72 8.75 13.12 9.28
N LYS A 73 8.01 12.58 10.27
CA LYS A 73 8.45 12.52 11.66
C LYS A 73 9.72 11.69 11.84
N PHE A 74 9.82 10.56 11.17
CA PHE A 74 10.90 9.59 11.36
C PHE A 74 11.92 9.57 10.21
N GLN A 75 11.91 10.57 9.33
CA GLN A 75 12.74 10.64 8.13
C GLN A 75 14.21 10.24 8.39
N LYS A 76 14.85 10.87 9.38
CA LYS A 76 16.27 10.64 9.69
C LYS A 76 16.55 9.22 10.21
N GLU A 77 15.61 8.63 10.91
CA GLU A 77 15.72 7.27 11.43
C GLU A 77 15.44 6.24 10.32
N LEU A 78 14.40 6.48 9.51
CA LEU A 78 14.03 5.64 8.38
C LEU A 78 15.13 5.52 7.34
N ALA A 79 15.90 6.58 7.10
CA ALA A 79 17.06 6.56 6.20
C ALA A 79 18.16 5.56 6.62
N LYS A 80 18.14 5.10 7.87
CA LYS A 80 19.10 4.13 8.45
C LYS A 80 18.51 2.73 8.62
N LYS A 81 17.26 2.51 8.23
CA LYS A 81 16.52 1.27 8.41
C LYS A 81 16.23 0.58 7.08
N LYS A 82 15.95 -0.72 7.11
CA LYS A 82 15.32 -1.38 5.96
C LYS A 82 13.90 -0.87 5.85
N LEU A 83 13.63 -0.10 4.81
CA LEU A 83 12.35 0.52 4.55
C LEU A 83 11.72 -0.07 3.29
N ALA A 84 10.45 -0.44 3.35
CA ALA A 84 9.64 -0.72 2.17
C ALA A 84 8.41 0.18 2.15
N LEU A 85 7.99 0.60 0.97
CA LEU A 85 6.80 1.42 0.79
C LEU A 85 5.79 0.70 -0.10
N PHE A 86 4.51 0.82 0.20
CA PHE A 86 3.47 0.37 -0.71
C PHE A 86 2.26 1.31 -0.77
N VAL A 87 1.53 1.23 -1.87
CA VAL A 87 0.25 1.91 -2.00
C VAL A 87 -0.83 0.96 -2.51
N CYS A 88 -2.07 1.19 -2.07
CA CYS A 88 -3.25 0.55 -2.60
C CYS A 88 -4.08 1.58 -3.39
N CYS A 89 -4.23 1.37 -4.68
CA CYS A 89 -4.98 2.26 -5.55
C CYS A 89 -5.50 1.57 -6.83
N GLY A 90 -6.49 2.18 -7.45
CA GLY A 90 -7.03 1.69 -8.73
C GLY A 90 -6.03 1.73 -9.88
N ALA A 91 -5.05 2.63 -9.84
CA ALA A 91 -4.02 2.73 -10.87
C ALA A 91 -3.04 1.54 -10.92
N ALA A 92 -3.12 0.61 -9.97
CA ALA A 92 -2.43 -0.68 -10.07
C ALA A 92 -3.06 -1.63 -11.09
N HIS A 93 -4.34 -1.39 -11.43
CA HIS A 93 -5.08 -2.08 -12.49
C HIS A 93 -5.83 -1.04 -13.32
N PRO A 94 -5.13 -0.35 -14.25
CA PRO A 94 -5.74 0.67 -15.07
C PRO A 94 -6.87 0.10 -15.93
N LEU A 95 -7.96 0.84 -16.04
CA LEU A 95 -9.15 0.47 -16.81
C LEU A 95 -9.12 1.16 -18.18
N THR A 96 -7.97 1.12 -18.81
CA THR A 96 -7.66 1.71 -20.12
C THR A 96 -7.34 0.63 -21.13
N GLU A 97 -7.09 1.02 -22.38
CA GLU A 97 -6.64 0.10 -23.42
C GLU A 97 -5.31 -0.53 -23.05
N GLU A 98 -5.05 -1.76 -23.51
CA GLU A 98 -3.90 -2.57 -23.09
C GLU A 98 -2.56 -1.86 -23.32
N GLU A 99 -2.45 -1.09 -24.39
CA GLU A 99 -1.24 -0.33 -24.74
C GLU A 99 -0.92 0.79 -23.73
N GLU A 100 -1.93 1.33 -23.05
CA GLU A 100 -1.77 2.40 -22.06
C GLU A 100 -1.58 1.90 -20.64
N LYS A 101 -1.97 0.67 -20.32
CA LYS A 101 -1.93 0.11 -18.95
C LYS A 101 -0.56 0.16 -18.34
N THR A 102 0.46 -0.29 -19.06
CA THR A 102 1.85 -0.32 -18.56
C THR A 102 2.31 1.09 -18.20
N ARG A 103 2.05 2.06 -19.07
CA ARG A 103 2.43 3.46 -18.83
C ARG A 103 1.73 4.06 -17.62
N GLU A 104 0.42 3.82 -17.46
CA GLU A 104 -0.32 4.30 -16.30
C GLU A 104 0.17 3.68 -14.99
N MET A 105 0.51 2.40 -15.01
CA MET A 105 1.08 1.72 -13.82
C MET A 105 2.47 2.28 -13.47
N GLU A 106 3.33 2.51 -14.46
CA GLU A 106 4.65 3.13 -14.28
C GLU A 106 4.53 4.55 -13.74
N ASP A 107 3.62 5.36 -14.29
CA ASP A 107 3.35 6.71 -13.82
C ASP A 107 2.81 6.71 -12.38
N ALA A 108 1.94 5.78 -12.03
CA ALA A 108 1.43 5.62 -10.67
C ALA A 108 2.55 5.20 -9.70
N ARG A 109 3.39 4.25 -10.07
CA ARG A 109 4.55 3.81 -9.31
C ARG A 109 5.51 4.97 -9.06
N ARG A 110 5.89 5.68 -10.12
CA ARG A 110 6.75 6.85 -10.01
C ARG A 110 6.16 7.90 -9.07
N LYS A 111 4.94 8.34 -9.34
CA LYS A 111 4.27 9.43 -8.60
C LYS A 111 4.02 9.09 -7.13
N TYR A 112 3.54 7.89 -6.85
CA TYR A 112 3.09 7.55 -5.49
C TYR A 112 4.16 6.89 -4.63
N LEU A 113 5.21 6.35 -5.22
CA LEU A 113 6.24 5.62 -4.49
C LEU A 113 7.62 6.25 -4.65
N GLU A 114 8.12 6.41 -5.88
CA GLU A 114 9.48 6.90 -6.13
C GLU A 114 9.62 8.37 -5.77
N GLU A 115 8.74 9.23 -6.25
CA GLU A 115 8.72 10.65 -5.88
C GLU A 115 8.41 10.86 -4.39
N LYS A 116 7.63 9.96 -3.77
CA LYS A 116 7.37 9.98 -2.34
C LYS A 116 8.64 9.65 -1.54
N ALA A 117 9.39 8.64 -1.93
CA ALA A 117 10.66 8.30 -1.32
C ALA A 117 11.68 9.45 -1.50
N ALA A 118 11.79 9.98 -2.71
CA ALA A 118 12.69 11.10 -3.03
C ALA A 118 12.36 12.37 -2.22
N LYS A 119 11.06 12.69 -2.04
CA LYS A 119 10.63 13.84 -1.24
C LYS A 119 11.20 13.84 0.18
N TYR A 120 11.38 12.66 0.76
CA TYR A 120 11.87 12.47 2.13
C TYR A 120 13.31 11.95 2.18
N ASP A 121 14.03 11.96 1.06
CA ASP A 121 15.41 11.46 0.95
C ASP A 121 15.57 10.03 1.51
N LEU A 122 14.64 9.16 1.13
CA LEU A 122 14.57 7.77 1.57
C LEU A 122 14.92 6.82 0.44
N ASN A 123 15.60 5.72 0.78
CA ASN A 123 15.99 4.66 -0.15
C ASN A 123 15.29 3.33 0.21
N PRO A 124 14.01 3.15 -0.16
CA PRO A 124 13.31 1.90 0.13
C PRO A 124 13.95 0.71 -0.56
N VAL A 125 14.06 -0.42 0.15
CA VAL A 125 14.51 -1.70 -0.42
C VAL A 125 13.48 -2.31 -1.35
N ALA A 126 12.21 -1.96 -1.19
CA ALA A 126 11.12 -2.43 -2.05
C ALA A 126 9.99 -1.41 -2.16
N LEU A 127 9.35 -1.38 -3.32
CA LEU A 127 8.19 -0.57 -3.62
C LEU A 127 7.04 -1.46 -4.13
N GLY A 128 5.88 -1.40 -3.49
CA GLY A 128 4.68 -2.17 -3.82
C GLY A 128 3.56 -1.28 -4.37
N LEU A 129 3.12 -1.55 -5.59
CA LEU A 129 1.92 -0.94 -6.18
C LEU A 129 0.82 -2.01 -6.25
N PHE A 130 -0.20 -1.89 -5.42
CA PHE A 130 -1.25 -2.91 -5.28
C PHE A 130 -2.63 -2.35 -5.63
N GLY A 131 -3.51 -3.22 -6.09
CA GLY A 131 -4.91 -2.93 -6.28
C GLY A 131 -5.58 -2.43 -5.01
N GLY A 132 -6.73 -1.83 -5.18
CA GLY A 132 -7.55 -1.32 -4.09
C GLY A 132 -8.92 -1.96 -4.05
N VAL A 133 -9.77 -1.39 -3.22
CA VAL A 133 -11.19 -1.74 -3.14
C VAL A 133 -12.03 -0.54 -3.57
N TYR A 134 -12.90 -0.77 -4.52
CA TYR A 134 -13.94 0.18 -4.88
C TYR A 134 -15.19 -0.14 -4.06
N ASP A 135 -15.45 0.65 -3.03
CA ASP A 135 -16.64 0.53 -2.19
C ASP A 135 -17.60 1.68 -2.51
N PHE A 136 -18.51 1.43 -3.46
CA PHE A 136 -19.50 2.40 -3.92
C PHE A 136 -20.49 2.79 -2.81
N ASN A 137 -20.66 1.96 -1.77
CA ASN A 137 -21.57 2.25 -0.66
C ASN A 137 -20.98 3.31 0.29
N LYS A 138 -19.66 3.34 0.44
CA LYS A 138 -18.94 4.33 1.25
C LYS A 138 -18.59 5.62 0.52
N MET A 139 -18.86 5.69 -0.78
CA MET A 139 -18.67 6.91 -1.56
C MET A 139 -19.77 7.93 -1.29
N SER A 140 -19.42 9.21 -1.24
CA SER A 140 -20.41 10.28 -1.21
C SER A 140 -21.30 10.21 -2.47
N TRP A 141 -22.55 10.69 -2.38
CA TRP A 141 -23.49 10.69 -3.50
C TRP A 141 -22.90 11.28 -4.78
N PHE A 142 -22.24 12.42 -4.67
CA PHE A 142 -21.63 13.10 -5.83
C PHE A 142 -20.51 12.24 -6.45
N PHE A 143 -19.61 11.72 -5.63
CA PHE A 143 -18.47 10.91 -6.08
C PHE A 143 -18.93 9.56 -6.67
N ARG A 144 -19.96 8.95 -6.08
CA ARG A 144 -20.58 7.72 -6.61
C ARG A 144 -21.16 7.92 -8.00
N LYS A 145 -21.84 9.06 -8.25
CA LYS A 145 -22.37 9.40 -9.58
C LYS A 145 -21.26 9.53 -10.61
N THR A 146 -20.17 10.20 -10.26
CA THR A 146 -19.00 10.35 -11.12
C THR A 146 -18.31 9.00 -11.41
N MET A 147 -18.26 8.12 -10.40
CA MET A 147 -17.62 6.81 -10.49
C MET A 147 -18.53 5.71 -11.07
N SER A 148 -19.80 5.99 -11.39
CA SER A 148 -20.73 5.00 -11.94
C SER A 148 -20.25 4.40 -13.26
N ALA A 149 -19.55 5.17 -14.09
CA ALA A 149 -18.96 4.72 -15.35
C ALA A 149 -17.77 3.74 -15.16
N VAL A 150 -17.25 3.63 -13.95
CA VAL A 150 -16.14 2.71 -13.62
C VAL A 150 -16.63 1.27 -13.45
N LYS A 151 -17.86 1.06 -12.99
CA LYS A 151 -18.43 -0.29 -12.79
C LYS A 151 -18.36 -1.18 -14.04
N PRO A 152 -18.87 -0.76 -15.22
CA PRO A 152 -18.80 -1.58 -16.43
C PRO A 152 -17.34 -1.91 -16.82
N LYS A 153 -16.44 -0.95 -16.64
CA LYS A 153 -15.02 -1.15 -16.96
C LYS A 153 -14.34 -2.15 -16.02
N LEU A 154 -14.71 -2.18 -14.73
CA LEU A 154 -14.25 -3.20 -13.79
C LEU A 154 -14.72 -4.59 -14.21
N GLU A 155 -15.96 -4.72 -14.62
CA GLU A 155 -16.56 -5.98 -15.09
C GLU A 155 -15.92 -6.45 -16.40
N GLU A 156 -15.68 -5.55 -17.36
CA GLU A 156 -14.95 -5.82 -18.60
C GLU A 156 -13.50 -6.25 -18.33
N ALA A 157 -12.86 -5.67 -17.31
CA ALA A 157 -11.53 -6.07 -16.85
C ALA A 157 -11.51 -7.39 -16.05
N GLY A 158 -12.67 -8.05 -15.88
CA GLY A 158 -12.78 -9.34 -15.21
C GLY A 158 -12.96 -9.27 -13.68
N PHE A 159 -13.05 -8.08 -13.10
CA PHE A 159 -13.35 -7.94 -11.67
C PHE A 159 -14.85 -8.12 -11.43
N LYS A 160 -15.17 -8.95 -10.45
CA LYS A 160 -16.56 -9.23 -10.07
C LYS A 160 -16.93 -8.47 -8.79
N GLU A 161 -18.19 -8.11 -8.68
CA GLU A 161 -18.74 -7.61 -7.42
C GLU A 161 -18.65 -8.72 -6.36
N THR A 162 -17.93 -8.45 -5.28
CA THR A 162 -17.78 -9.40 -4.14
C THR A 162 -18.93 -9.29 -3.17
N GLU A 163 -19.45 -8.09 -2.99
CA GLU A 163 -20.67 -7.73 -2.28
C GLU A 163 -21.34 -6.61 -3.05
N ALA A 164 -22.65 -6.39 -2.87
CA ALA A 164 -23.36 -5.34 -3.59
C ALA A 164 -22.66 -3.97 -3.45
N GLY A 165 -22.17 -3.42 -4.56
CA GLY A 165 -21.45 -2.16 -4.63
C GLY A 165 -19.97 -2.23 -4.22
N LEU A 166 -19.38 -3.43 -4.09
CA LEU A 166 -17.98 -3.60 -3.70
C LEU A 166 -17.20 -4.43 -4.72
N TYR A 167 -16.10 -3.86 -5.22
CA TYR A 167 -15.16 -4.53 -6.14
C TYR A 167 -13.76 -4.55 -5.52
N ASP A 168 -13.18 -5.74 -5.39
CA ASP A 168 -11.82 -5.92 -4.92
C ASP A 168 -10.89 -6.21 -6.09
N THR A 169 -9.93 -5.29 -6.33
CA THR A 169 -8.95 -5.42 -7.42
C THR A 169 -7.57 -5.84 -6.91
N ARG A 170 -7.45 -6.27 -5.65
CA ARG A 170 -6.18 -6.70 -5.08
C ARG A 170 -5.82 -8.11 -5.53
N ASP A 171 -4.56 -8.28 -5.90
CA ASP A 171 -3.94 -9.62 -6.04
C ASP A 171 -3.22 -9.99 -4.74
N LEU A 172 -3.87 -10.78 -3.91
CA LEU A 172 -3.31 -11.23 -2.63
C LEU A 172 -2.08 -12.13 -2.80
N ASN A 173 -1.94 -12.83 -3.93
CA ASN A 173 -0.77 -13.65 -4.19
C ASN A 173 0.43 -12.77 -4.53
N ALA A 174 0.24 -11.75 -5.35
CA ALA A 174 1.27 -10.75 -5.64
C ALA A 174 1.72 -10.02 -4.36
N ILE A 175 0.78 -9.62 -3.50
CA ILE A 175 1.09 -8.98 -2.21
C ILE A 175 1.92 -9.91 -1.31
N ARG A 176 1.54 -11.19 -1.19
CA ARG A 176 2.27 -12.17 -0.39
C ARG A 176 3.65 -12.46 -0.96
N SER A 177 3.79 -12.56 -2.28
CA SER A 177 5.08 -12.75 -2.95
C SER A 177 6.01 -11.57 -2.70
N TRP A 178 5.49 -10.35 -2.84
CA TRP A 178 6.25 -9.13 -2.53
C TRP A 178 6.70 -9.10 -1.06
N ALA A 179 5.85 -9.47 -0.10
CA ALA A 179 6.21 -9.52 1.30
C ALA A 179 7.34 -10.54 1.59
N LYS A 180 7.33 -11.70 0.92
CA LYS A 180 8.42 -12.68 1.01
C LYS A 180 9.75 -12.12 0.48
N GLU A 181 9.72 -11.42 -0.64
CA GLU A 181 10.93 -10.78 -1.18
C GLU A 181 11.46 -9.70 -0.24
N VAL A 182 10.58 -8.90 0.38
CA VAL A 182 10.98 -7.92 1.41
C VAL A 182 11.66 -8.62 2.59
N ALA A 183 11.12 -9.73 3.08
CA ALA A 183 11.73 -10.50 4.17
C ALA A 183 13.16 -10.95 3.83
N LYS A 184 13.37 -11.51 2.63
CA LYS A 184 14.70 -11.95 2.17
C LYS A 184 15.73 -10.81 2.10
N MET A 185 15.30 -9.59 1.77
CA MET A 185 16.18 -8.42 1.70
C MET A 185 16.69 -7.96 3.08
N VAL A 186 16.05 -8.39 4.15
CA VAL A 186 16.52 -8.16 5.52
C VAL A 186 17.58 -9.19 5.90
N ASP A 187 17.35 -10.48 5.59
CA ASP A 187 18.23 -11.58 5.98
C ASP A 187 19.55 -11.62 5.20
N SER A 188 19.57 -11.08 3.98
CA SER A 188 20.73 -11.18 3.07
C SER A 188 21.95 -10.32 3.45
N GLN A 189 21.94 -9.64 4.61
CA GLN A 189 23.05 -8.79 5.08
C GLN A 189 23.51 -9.11 6.52
N THR A 190 23.14 -10.27 7.05
CA THR A 190 23.73 -10.84 8.27
C THR A 190 24.82 -11.81 7.88
#